data_68f9ba4f95468f7f470ae6cd5d80e1e0
#
_entry.id   68f9ba4f95468f7f470ae6cd5d80e1e0
#
_cell.length_a   1.000
_cell.length_b   1.000
_cell.length_c   1.000
_cell.angle_alpha   90.00
_cell.angle_beta   90.00
_cell.angle_gamma   90.00
#
_symmetry.space_group_name_H-M   'P 1'
#
loop_
_entity.id
_entity.type
_entity.pdbx_description
1 polymer ?
#
loop_
_entity_poly.entity_id
_entity_poly.type
_entity_poly.pdbx_seq_one_letter_code
_entity_poly.pdbx_strand_id
1 'polypeptide(L)'
;GCRFCMAACPYNAKYFNWRLYQKEAPGQNPDVSVRPKGVVEKCTFCHHRLQKARERALAEKREMSPGEYVPACGEACPARAIIFGDLSDPASEVSRLAKSPRAFRLQEELGTKPKVIYLTEGEGRG
;
A
#
# COMPACT_ATOMS: atom_id res chain seq x y z
N GLY A 1 1.71 15.26 -15.96
CA GLY A 1 2.38 15.55 -14.70
C GLY A 1 3.73 16.23 -14.87
N CYS A 2 4.00 17.23 -14.04
CA CYS A 2 5.29 17.94 -14.04
C CYS A 2 6.47 17.12 -13.47
N ARG A 3 6.20 15.93 -12.91
CA ARG A 3 7.19 14.98 -12.35
C ARG A 3 7.93 15.49 -11.11
N PHE A 4 7.61 16.64 -10.58
CA PHE A 4 8.24 17.18 -9.37
C PHE A 4 8.19 16.18 -8.20
N CYS A 5 7.05 15.49 -8.02
CA CYS A 5 6.90 14.47 -6.98
C CYS A 5 7.81 13.24 -7.16
N MET A 6 8.30 12.96 -8.38
CA MET A 6 9.32 11.93 -8.61
C MET A 6 10.69 12.41 -8.15
N ALA A 7 11.07 13.64 -8.53
CA ALA A 7 12.36 14.23 -8.15
C ALA A 7 12.46 14.41 -6.63
N ALA A 8 11.36 14.78 -5.97
CA ALA A 8 11.32 15.01 -4.52
C ALA A 8 11.15 13.73 -3.68
N CYS A 9 10.88 12.57 -4.28
CA CYS A 9 10.62 11.34 -3.54
C CYS A 9 11.93 10.63 -3.16
N PRO A 10 12.32 10.58 -1.89
CA PRO A 10 13.57 9.92 -1.48
C PRO A 10 13.53 8.41 -1.63
N TYR A 11 12.32 7.82 -1.72
CA TYR A 11 12.11 6.37 -1.86
C TYR A 11 12.05 5.88 -3.31
N ASN A 12 12.13 6.79 -4.28
CA ASN A 12 11.92 6.47 -5.71
C ASN A 12 10.63 5.67 -5.98
N ALA A 13 9.56 5.95 -5.20
CA ALA A 13 8.32 5.20 -5.20
C ALA A 13 7.29 5.70 -6.23
N LYS A 14 7.69 6.64 -7.08
CA LYS A 14 6.84 7.25 -8.10
C LYS A 14 7.24 6.75 -9.47
N TYR A 15 6.26 6.35 -10.27
CA TYR A 15 6.44 5.95 -11.65
C TYR A 15 5.70 6.92 -12.57
N PHE A 16 6.35 7.33 -13.65
CA PHE A 16 5.74 8.18 -14.67
C PHE A 16 5.43 7.36 -15.93
N ASN A 17 4.22 7.47 -16.42
CA ASN A 17 3.77 6.76 -17.61
C ASN A 17 4.29 7.45 -18.88
N TRP A 18 5.43 7.01 -19.35
CA TRP A 18 6.10 7.54 -20.55
C TRP A 18 5.42 7.15 -21.85
N ARG A 19 4.66 6.07 -21.84
CA ARG A 19 4.03 5.47 -23.02
C ARG A 19 2.54 5.32 -22.82
N LEU A 20 1.81 5.18 -23.94
CA LEU A 20 0.43 4.72 -23.91
C LEU A 20 0.44 3.20 -23.77
N TYR A 21 -0.28 2.68 -22.78
CA TYR A 21 -0.51 1.27 -22.62
C TYR A 21 -1.83 0.88 -23.25
N GLN A 22 -1.87 -0.28 -23.92
CA GLN A 22 -3.10 -0.79 -24.51
C GLN A 22 -4.05 -1.25 -23.41
N LYS A 23 -5.32 -0.86 -23.52
CA LYS A 23 -6.36 -1.21 -22.54
C LYS A 23 -6.61 -2.73 -22.40
N GLU A 24 -6.26 -3.48 -23.42
CA GLU A 24 -6.62 -4.89 -23.57
C GLU A 24 -5.42 -5.83 -23.44
N ALA A 25 -4.34 -5.38 -22.80
CA ALA A 25 -3.19 -6.26 -22.57
C ALA A 25 -3.58 -7.38 -21.60
N PRO A 26 -3.24 -8.65 -21.92
CA PRO A 26 -3.51 -9.78 -21.03
C PRO A 26 -2.93 -9.57 -19.65
N GLY A 27 -3.68 -9.92 -18.60
CA GLY A 27 -3.23 -9.82 -17.21
C GLY A 27 -3.47 -8.47 -16.54
N GLN A 28 -4.12 -7.51 -17.20
CA GLN A 28 -4.53 -6.27 -16.54
C GLN A 28 -5.73 -6.53 -15.61
N ASN A 29 -5.73 -5.81 -14.48
CA ASN A 29 -6.86 -5.87 -13.56
C ASN A 29 -8.05 -5.08 -14.17
N PRO A 30 -9.21 -5.75 -14.44
CA PRO A 30 -10.37 -5.08 -15.05
C PRO A 30 -10.97 -4.00 -14.15
N ASP A 31 -10.74 -4.07 -12.84
CA ASP A 31 -11.28 -3.11 -11.86
C ASP A 31 -10.50 -1.79 -11.81
N VAL A 32 -9.36 -1.72 -12.49
CA VAL A 32 -8.47 -0.54 -12.45
C VAL A 32 -8.26 0.00 -13.85
N SER A 33 -8.65 1.24 -14.08
CA SER A 33 -8.41 1.91 -15.35
C SER A 33 -6.93 2.02 -15.65
N VAL A 34 -6.55 1.74 -16.90
CA VAL A 34 -5.21 2.03 -17.40
C VAL A 34 -4.96 3.54 -17.37
N ARG A 35 -3.87 3.95 -16.75
CA ARG A 35 -3.52 5.37 -16.66
C ARG A 35 -2.95 5.85 -18.01
N PRO A 36 -3.32 7.05 -18.46
CA PRO A 36 -2.78 7.59 -19.69
C PRO A 36 -1.30 7.98 -19.56
N LYS A 37 -0.67 8.18 -20.72
CA LYS A 37 0.66 8.80 -20.78
C LYS A 37 0.67 10.15 -20.05
N GLY A 38 1.75 10.44 -19.34
CA GLY A 38 1.94 11.72 -18.63
C GLY A 38 1.44 11.74 -17.20
N VAL A 39 0.90 10.64 -16.68
CA VAL A 39 0.45 10.50 -15.29
C VAL A 39 1.56 9.91 -14.42
N VAL A 40 1.69 10.41 -13.20
CA VAL A 40 2.55 9.82 -12.17
C VAL A 40 1.72 8.90 -11.29
N GLU A 41 2.21 7.69 -11.09
CA GLU A 41 1.56 6.67 -10.26
C GLU A 41 2.44 6.25 -9.08
N LYS A 42 1.82 5.74 -8.05
CA LYS A 42 2.45 5.06 -6.93
C LYS A 42 1.51 4.04 -6.33
N CYS A 43 2.00 3.20 -5.45
CA CYS A 43 1.17 2.32 -4.64
C CYS A 43 0.13 3.14 -3.84
N THR A 44 -1.14 2.72 -3.92
CA THR A 44 -2.28 3.30 -3.20
C THR A 44 -2.86 2.32 -2.17
N PHE A 45 -2.13 1.26 -1.84
CA PHE A 45 -2.64 0.12 -1.05
C PHE A 45 -3.95 -0.45 -1.60
N CYS A 46 -4.05 -0.55 -2.95
CA CYS A 46 -5.25 -1.03 -3.63
C CYS A 46 -6.53 -0.27 -3.24
N HIS A 47 -6.51 1.06 -3.33
CA HIS A 47 -7.61 1.95 -2.94
C HIS A 47 -8.97 1.52 -3.51
N HIS A 48 -9.01 0.99 -4.74
CA HIS A 48 -10.23 0.45 -5.36
C HIS A 48 -10.85 -0.71 -4.56
N ARG A 49 -10.03 -1.59 -3.96
CA ARG A 49 -10.51 -2.67 -3.07
C ARG A 49 -11.10 -2.10 -1.78
N LEU A 50 -10.46 -1.06 -1.21
CA LEU A 50 -10.99 -0.36 -0.05
C LEU A 50 -12.35 0.27 -0.35
N GLN A 51 -12.51 0.92 -1.50
CA GLN A 51 -13.78 1.51 -1.88
C GLN A 51 -14.88 0.45 -2.03
N LYS A 52 -14.59 -0.67 -2.71
CA LYS A 52 -15.55 -1.78 -2.82
C LYS A 52 -15.99 -2.33 -1.45
N ALA A 53 -15.07 -2.48 -0.51
CA ALA A 53 -15.39 -2.94 0.84
C ALA A 53 -16.27 -1.92 1.59
N ARG A 54 -15.95 -0.63 1.48
CA ARG A 54 -16.76 0.47 2.07
C ARG A 54 -18.16 0.53 1.49
N GLU A 55 -18.30 0.45 0.17
CA GLU A 55 -19.59 0.48 -0.52
C GLU A 55 -20.46 -0.71 -0.10
N ARG A 56 -19.87 -1.90 0.03
CA ARG A 56 -20.56 -3.08 0.53
C ARG A 56 -21.05 -2.88 1.97
N ALA A 57 -20.18 -2.46 2.87
CA ALA A 57 -20.56 -2.20 4.26
C ALA A 57 -21.67 -1.15 4.37
N LEU A 58 -21.59 -0.07 3.57
CA LEU A 58 -22.62 0.96 3.51
C LEU A 58 -23.96 0.42 3.00
N ALA A 59 -23.95 -0.40 1.96
CA ALA A 59 -25.17 -1.05 1.44
C ALA A 59 -25.84 -1.96 2.49
N GLU A 60 -25.01 -2.62 3.31
CA GLU A 60 -25.46 -3.47 4.42
C GLU A 60 -25.77 -2.67 5.71
N LYS A 61 -25.69 -1.33 5.66
CA LYS A 61 -25.92 -0.41 6.80
C LYS A 61 -25.10 -0.75 8.05
N ARG A 62 -23.85 -1.14 7.85
CA ARG A 62 -22.87 -1.44 8.91
C ARG A 62 -21.56 -0.70 8.70
N GLU A 63 -20.72 -0.71 9.70
CA GLU A 63 -19.33 -0.29 9.55
C GLU A 63 -18.48 -1.38 8.90
N MET A 64 -17.40 -0.97 8.24
CA MET A 64 -16.44 -1.90 7.65
C MET A 64 -15.67 -2.61 8.77
N SER A 65 -15.63 -3.93 8.71
CA SER A 65 -14.91 -4.74 9.71
C SER A 65 -13.40 -4.73 9.48
N PRO A 66 -12.58 -4.86 10.55
CA PRO A 66 -11.15 -5.07 10.41
C PRO A 66 -10.83 -6.28 9.53
N GLY A 67 -9.91 -6.13 8.57
CA GLY A 67 -9.52 -7.20 7.66
C GLY A 67 -10.47 -7.45 6.47
N GLU A 68 -11.59 -6.73 6.37
CA GLU A 68 -12.51 -6.85 5.23
C GLU A 68 -11.88 -6.42 3.90
N TYR A 69 -10.79 -5.71 3.97
CA TYR A 69 -10.01 -5.28 2.83
C TYR A 69 -8.53 -5.64 3.03
N VAL A 70 -7.94 -6.27 2.03
CA VAL A 70 -6.50 -6.60 1.97
C VAL A 70 -5.98 -6.21 0.60
N PRO A 71 -4.79 -5.55 0.51
CA PRO A 71 -4.14 -5.29 -0.76
C PRO A 71 -3.78 -6.58 -1.50
N ALA A 72 -3.78 -6.53 -2.84
CA ALA A 72 -3.49 -7.69 -3.67
C ALA A 72 -2.13 -8.34 -3.37
N CYS A 73 -1.12 -7.55 -3.02
CA CYS A 73 0.21 -8.07 -2.65
C CYS A 73 0.19 -8.86 -1.34
N GLY A 74 -0.64 -8.44 -0.35
CA GLY A 74 -0.81 -9.18 0.89
C GLY A 74 -1.55 -10.50 0.68
N GLU A 75 -2.61 -10.47 -0.12
CA GLU A 75 -3.39 -11.65 -0.48
C GLU A 75 -2.57 -12.69 -1.28
N ALA A 76 -1.75 -12.21 -2.22
CA ALA A 76 -0.94 -13.07 -3.08
C ALA A 76 0.36 -13.58 -2.43
N CYS A 77 0.68 -13.15 -1.21
CA CYS A 77 1.93 -13.52 -0.56
C CYS A 77 1.81 -14.90 0.13
N PRO A 78 2.39 -15.98 -0.40
CA PRO A 78 2.25 -17.32 0.19
C PRO A 78 2.97 -17.44 1.53
N ALA A 79 4.04 -16.65 1.73
CA ALA A 79 4.81 -16.62 2.98
C ALA A 79 4.14 -15.76 4.07
N ARG A 80 3.02 -15.07 3.77
CA ARG A 80 2.38 -14.09 4.68
C ARG A 80 3.35 -13.05 5.24
N ALA A 81 4.36 -12.69 4.45
CA ALA A 81 5.38 -11.71 4.84
C ALA A 81 4.88 -10.27 4.72
N ILE A 82 3.73 -10.05 4.08
CA ILE A 82 3.12 -8.72 3.91
C ILE A 82 1.87 -8.67 4.79
N ILE A 83 1.97 -7.96 5.90
CA ILE A 83 0.87 -7.76 6.85
C ILE A 83 0.30 -6.37 6.62
N PHE A 84 -1.02 -6.29 6.53
CA PHE A 84 -1.73 -5.05 6.28
C PHE A 84 -2.82 -4.84 7.34
N GLY A 85 -3.00 -3.59 7.76
CA GLY A 85 -4.02 -3.24 8.74
C GLY A 85 -4.01 -1.75 9.07
N ASP A 86 -4.81 -1.37 10.07
CA ASP A 86 -4.88 -0.01 10.57
C ASP A 86 -3.85 0.20 11.69
N LEU A 87 -2.93 1.13 11.48
CA LEU A 87 -1.95 1.54 12.48
C LEU A 87 -2.57 2.33 13.63
N SER A 88 -3.77 2.87 13.45
CA SER A 88 -4.50 3.61 14.49
C SER A 88 -5.25 2.68 15.46
N ASP A 89 -5.51 1.44 15.05
CA ASP A 89 -6.09 0.41 15.91
C ASP A 89 -5.00 -0.28 16.73
N PRO A 90 -4.95 -0.07 18.07
CA PRO A 90 -3.95 -0.70 18.94
C PRO A 90 -4.01 -2.24 18.97
N ALA A 91 -5.19 -2.81 18.69
CA ALA A 91 -5.42 -4.25 18.69
C ALA A 91 -4.97 -4.91 17.39
N SER A 92 -4.74 -4.13 16.32
CA SER A 92 -4.33 -4.65 15.03
C SER A 92 -2.94 -5.29 15.09
N GLU A 93 -2.74 -6.34 14.28
CA GLU A 93 -1.43 -7.00 14.17
C GLU A 93 -0.35 -6.04 13.67
N VAL A 94 -0.69 -5.18 12.71
CA VAL A 94 0.26 -4.21 12.14
C VAL A 94 0.71 -3.18 13.18
N SER A 95 -0.17 -2.73 14.09
CA SER A 95 0.18 -1.83 15.20
C SER A 95 1.11 -2.50 16.22
N ARG A 96 0.87 -3.77 16.52
CA ARG A 96 1.72 -4.56 17.42
C ARG A 96 3.11 -4.75 16.83
N LEU A 97 3.19 -5.15 15.55
CA LEU A 97 4.45 -5.34 14.84
C LEU A 97 5.24 -4.04 14.66
N ALA A 98 4.55 -2.93 14.44
CA ALA A 98 5.19 -1.61 14.32
C ALA A 98 5.90 -1.15 15.60
N LYS A 99 5.54 -1.71 16.75
CA LYS A 99 6.17 -1.44 18.07
C LYS A 99 7.27 -2.44 18.41
N SER A 100 7.48 -3.45 17.58
CA SER A 100 8.54 -4.45 17.79
C SER A 100 9.92 -3.79 17.73
N PRO A 101 10.90 -4.22 18.54
CA PRO A 101 12.29 -3.77 18.42
C PRO A 101 12.92 -4.10 17.06
N ARG A 102 12.34 -5.05 16.33
CA ARG A 102 12.73 -5.41 14.96
C ARG A 102 12.23 -4.43 13.90
N ALA A 103 11.25 -3.57 14.25
CA ALA A 103 10.63 -2.67 13.30
C ALA A 103 11.53 -1.50 12.92
N PHE A 104 11.57 -1.16 11.64
CA PHE A 104 12.25 0.01 11.14
C PHE A 104 11.55 0.58 9.91
N ARG A 105 11.80 1.84 9.62
CA ARG A 105 11.36 2.51 8.39
C ARG A 105 12.57 2.91 7.58
N LEU A 106 12.41 2.91 6.26
CA LEU A 106 13.47 3.40 5.39
C LEU A 106 13.63 4.92 5.58
N GLN A 107 14.88 5.37 5.69
CA GLN A 107 15.25 6.78 5.77
C GLN A 107 14.48 7.54 6.87
N GLU A 108 14.46 6.98 8.07
CA GLU A 108 13.76 7.57 9.23
C GLU A 108 14.26 8.98 9.56
N GLU A 109 15.54 9.25 9.30
CA GLU A 109 16.23 10.54 9.48
C GLU A 109 15.58 11.68 8.69
N LEU A 110 14.89 11.39 7.60
CA LEU A 110 14.19 12.40 6.79
C LEU A 110 12.85 12.84 7.37
N GLY A 111 12.36 12.19 8.41
CA GLY A 111 11.12 12.56 9.09
C GLY A 111 9.84 12.41 8.25
N THR A 112 9.90 11.72 7.13
CA THR A 112 8.75 11.55 6.18
C THR A 112 7.65 10.62 6.67
N LYS A 113 7.89 9.86 7.74
CA LYS A 113 6.95 8.95 8.39
C LYS A 113 6.26 7.99 7.40
N PRO A 114 7.01 7.16 6.64
CA PRO A 114 6.42 6.24 5.67
C PRO A 114 5.50 5.24 6.36
N LYS A 115 4.48 4.77 5.63
CA LYS A 115 3.48 3.81 6.13
C LYS A 115 3.91 2.35 5.95
N VAL A 116 4.99 2.10 5.21
CA VAL A 116 5.60 0.78 5.10
C VAL A 116 6.66 0.66 6.20
N ILE A 117 6.54 -0.40 6.98
CA ILE A 117 7.42 -0.73 8.10
C ILE A 117 8.03 -2.10 7.78
N TYR A 118 9.30 -2.22 7.99
CA TYR A 118 10.05 -3.45 7.77
C TYR A 118 10.42 -4.08 9.10
N LEU A 119 10.56 -5.39 9.12
CA LEU A 119 11.07 -6.14 10.27
C LEU A 119 12.42 -6.75 9.90
N THR A 120 13.42 -6.58 10.74
CA THR A 120 14.71 -7.26 10.60
C THR A 120 14.56 -8.77 10.87
N GLU A 121 15.47 -9.58 10.31
CA GLU A 121 15.65 -10.96 10.73
C GLU A 121 16.30 -11.01 12.13
N GLY A 122 15.90 -12.00 12.94
CA GLY A 122 16.47 -12.18 14.28
C GLY A 122 15.96 -11.21 15.34
N GLU A 123 16.69 -11.14 16.44
CA GLU A 123 16.44 -10.18 17.53
C GLU A 123 16.79 -8.78 17.06
N GLY A 124 16.00 -7.78 17.48
CA GLY A 124 16.07 -6.42 16.97
C GLY A 124 17.44 -5.75 17.03
N ARG A 125 17.52 -4.55 16.49
CA ARG A 125 18.72 -3.72 16.56
C ARG A 125 19.13 -3.51 18.02
N GLY A 126 20.34 -3.92 18.37
CA GLY A 126 20.98 -3.54 19.62
C GLY A 126 21.32 -2.06 19.65
#